data_be493cab47fa25f9c44c928242822a24
#
_entry.id   be493cab47fa25f9c44c928242822a24
#
_cell.length_a   1.000
_cell.length_b   1.000
_cell.length_c   1.000
_cell.angle_alpha   90.00
_cell.angle_beta   90.00
_cell.angle_gamma   90.00
#
_symmetry.space_group_name_H-M   'P 1'
#
loop_
_entity.id
_entity.type
_entity.pdbx_description
1 polymer ?
#
loop_
_entity_poly.entity_id
_entity_poly.type
_entity_poly.pdbx_seq_one_letter_code
_entity_poly.pdbx_strand_id
1 'polypeptide(L)'
;MVKKIAICDDVEVERFVLRRQLMAYFQTTGGEAEIREFESGESLLAEIEEGYILPDLIFLDIYMGDLNGMDTARRLRALGVKAPIVFLTASPDFALESYEVEASGYLLKPADEQQTRVLLQRLLRTDLRRRIAVKCRRQHRYPFVDDILYLESDRHTVTIHMLDGSRIVTVDKLGELEKQIDDPRFLRCHQSYLVNMEHITDVQEDFILR
;
A
#
# COMPACT_ATOMS: atom_id res chain seq x y z
N MET A 1 11.39 3.70 -0.92
CA MET A 1 11.34 4.30 0.45
C MET A 1 11.12 3.18 1.43
N VAL A 2 11.96 3.06 2.45
CA VAL A 2 11.85 2.04 3.50
C VAL A 2 10.62 2.32 4.35
N LYS A 3 9.76 1.33 4.54
CA LYS A 3 8.57 1.44 5.38
C LYS A 3 8.93 1.17 6.84
N LYS A 4 8.50 2.04 7.75
CA LYS A 4 8.67 1.84 9.19
C LYS A 4 7.42 1.21 9.78
N ILE A 5 7.55 0.01 10.30
CA ILE A 5 6.43 -0.76 10.84
C ILE A 5 6.69 -1.04 12.32
N ALA A 6 5.71 -0.72 13.16
CA ALA A 6 5.71 -1.09 14.56
C ALA A 6 4.85 -2.33 14.77
N ILE A 7 5.33 -3.29 15.53
CA ILE A 7 4.59 -4.44 16.05
C ILE A 7 4.58 -4.33 17.57
N CYS A 8 3.40 -4.25 18.16
CA CYS A 8 3.23 -4.17 19.62
C CYS A 8 2.34 -5.31 20.11
N ASP A 9 2.92 -6.22 20.87
CA ASP A 9 2.30 -7.43 21.38
C ASP A 9 3.16 -7.94 22.55
N ASP A 10 2.61 -8.35 23.66
CA ASP A 10 3.36 -8.83 24.82
C ASP A 10 3.91 -10.26 24.64
N VAL A 11 3.37 -11.01 23.65
CA VAL A 11 3.79 -12.38 23.36
C VAL A 11 4.86 -12.39 22.26
N GLU A 12 6.10 -12.74 22.62
CA GLU A 12 7.26 -12.76 21.71
C GLU A 12 7.03 -13.62 20.45
N VAL A 13 6.41 -14.80 20.62
CA VAL A 13 6.15 -15.73 19.51
C VAL A 13 5.22 -15.10 18.47
N GLU A 14 4.21 -14.34 18.90
CA GLU A 14 3.26 -13.65 18.02
C GLU A 14 3.98 -12.54 17.23
N ARG A 15 4.83 -11.75 17.89
CA ARG A 15 5.69 -10.76 17.21
C ARG A 15 6.58 -11.40 16.15
N PHE A 16 7.22 -12.53 16.50
CA PHE A 16 8.10 -13.27 15.58
C PHE A 16 7.34 -13.78 14.34
N VAL A 17 6.15 -14.39 14.54
CA VAL A 17 5.33 -14.91 13.43
C VAL A 17 4.92 -13.78 12.49
N LEU A 18 4.39 -12.68 13.05
CA LEU A 18 3.99 -11.52 12.23
C LEU A 18 5.17 -10.90 11.50
N ARG A 19 6.29 -10.71 12.18
CA ARG A 19 7.53 -10.21 11.56
C ARG A 19 7.94 -11.06 10.35
N ARG A 20 7.90 -12.37 10.47
CA ARG A 20 8.21 -13.29 9.37
C ARG A 20 7.28 -13.07 8.17
N GLN A 21 5.98 -12.95 8.41
CA GLN A 21 4.99 -12.70 7.35
C GLN A 21 5.25 -11.35 6.65
N LEU A 22 5.53 -10.29 7.43
CA LEU A 22 5.87 -8.97 6.89
C LEU A 22 7.14 -9.03 6.03
N MET A 23 8.21 -9.65 6.53
CA MET A 23 9.46 -9.78 5.78
C MET A 23 9.26 -10.55 4.47
N ALA A 24 8.51 -11.66 4.49
CA ALA A 24 8.17 -12.42 3.28
C ALA A 24 7.38 -11.57 2.27
N TYR A 25 6.44 -10.77 2.75
CA TYR A 25 5.68 -9.84 1.90
C TYR A 25 6.60 -8.84 1.20
N PHE A 26 7.49 -8.16 1.92
CA PHE A 26 8.39 -7.17 1.34
C PHE A 26 9.42 -7.80 0.39
N GLN A 27 9.92 -9.00 0.69
CA GLN A 27 10.78 -9.75 -0.23
C GLN A 27 10.10 -10.07 -1.56
N THR A 28 8.82 -10.48 -1.52
CA THR A 28 8.05 -10.82 -2.73
C THR A 28 7.63 -9.61 -3.54
N THR A 29 7.45 -8.45 -2.89
CA THR A 29 7.00 -7.21 -3.56
C THR A 29 8.14 -6.27 -3.95
N GLY A 30 9.40 -6.62 -3.60
CA GLY A 30 10.57 -5.78 -3.90
C GLY A 30 10.64 -4.49 -3.07
N GLY A 31 9.87 -4.40 -1.99
CA GLY A 31 9.90 -3.29 -1.05
C GLY A 31 10.92 -3.52 0.07
N GLU A 32 11.15 -2.48 0.87
CA GLU A 32 11.99 -2.54 2.08
C GLU A 32 11.19 -2.08 3.29
N ALA A 33 11.40 -2.74 4.43
CA ALA A 33 10.78 -2.37 5.70
C ALA A 33 11.79 -2.42 6.85
N GLU A 34 11.69 -1.43 7.73
CA GLU A 34 12.28 -1.41 9.06
C GLU A 34 11.16 -1.79 10.05
N ILE A 35 11.31 -2.94 10.70
CA ILE A 35 10.32 -3.45 11.64
C ILE A 35 10.88 -3.31 13.06
N ARG A 36 10.16 -2.58 13.90
CA ARG A 36 10.44 -2.45 15.34
C ARG A 36 9.37 -3.15 16.16
N GLU A 37 9.81 -3.86 17.17
CA GLU A 37 8.96 -4.67 18.05
C GLU A 37 8.89 -4.05 19.43
N PHE A 38 7.70 -4.05 20.02
CA PHE A 38 7.39 -3.52 21.33
C PHE A 38 6.61 -4.55 22.10
N GLU A 39 6.97 -4.74 23.37
CA GLU A 39 6.31 -5.70 24.26
C GLU A 39 5.15 -5.09 25.06
N SER A 40 4.94 -3.77 24.97
CA SER A 40 3.85 -3.08 25.65
C SER A 40 3.46 -1.79 24.94
N GLY A 41 2.23 -1.32 25.20
CA GLY A 41 1.73 -0.04 24.72
C GLY A 41 2.55 1.14 25.22
N GLU A 42 3.06 1.08 26.46
CA GLU A 42 3.89 2.11 27.07
C GLU A 42 5.21 2.27 26.35
N SER A 43 5.88 1.16 25.99
CA SER A 43 7.15 1.19 25.28
C SER A 43 7.00 1.78 23.87
N LEU A 44 5.92 1.45 23.17
CA LEU A 44 5.60 2.03 21.86
C LEU A 44 5.33 3.54 21.97
N LEU A 45 4.51 3.96 22.93
CA LEU A 45 4.18 5.37 23.15
C LEU A 45 5.42 6.20 23.47
N ALA A 46 6.27 5.72 24.39
CA ALA A 46 7.50 6.42 24.77
C ALA A 46 8.42 6.68 23.58
N GLU A 47 8.62 5.68 22.71
CA GLU A 47 9.47 5.85 21.51
C GLU A 47 8.88 6.84 20.48
N ILE A 48 7.55 6.92 20.40
CA ILE A 48 6.87 7.86 19.52
C ILE A 48 6.91 9.28 20.11
N GLU A 49 6.66 9.45 21.42
CA GLU A 49 6.70 10.74 22.11
C GLU A 49 8.10 11.36 22.05
N GLU A 50 9.14 10.54 22.22
CA GLU A 50 10.54 10.97 22.11
C GLU A 50 11.01 11.20 20.66
N GLY A 51 10.18 10.85 19.68
CA GLY A 51 10.47 11.03 18.25
C GLY A 51 11.46 10.03 17.67
N TYR A 52 11.76 8.93 18.36
CA TYR A 52 12.65 7.88 17.88
C TYR A 52 12.06 7.06 16.74
N ILE A 53 10.73 6.95 16.67
CA ILE A 53 10.04 6.31 15.57
C ILE A 53 8.81 7.13 15.13
N LEU A 54 8.65 7.23 13.80
CA LEU A 54 7.39 7.67 13.17
C LEU A 54 6.94 6.53 12.26
N PRO A 55 6.06 5.64 12.74
CA PRO A 55 5.66 4.46 11.99
C PRO A 55 4.75 4.84 10.81
N ASP A 56 4.91 4.12 9.68
CA ASP A 56 4.01 4.14 8.54
C ASP A 56 2.83 3.17 8.71
N LEU A 57 2.97 2.19 9.62
CA LEU A 57 1.95 1.19 9.94
C LEU A 57 2.21 0.63 11.34
N ILE A 58 1.15 0.43 12.11
CA ILE A 58 1.20 -0.12 13.46
C ILE A 58 0.33 -1.38 13.51
N PHE A 59 0.91 -2.50 13.92
CA PHE A 59 0.19 -3.68 14.37
C PHE A 59 0.15 -3.67 15.89
N LEU A 60 -1.02 -3.86 16.47
CA LEU A 60 -1.26 -3.66 17.89
C LEU A 60 -2.16 -4.75 18.45
N ASP A 61 -1.64 -5.55 19.39
CA ASP A 61 -2.52 -6.45 20.12
C ASP A 61 -3.42 -5.67 21.07
N ILE A 62 -4.63 -6.16 21.26
CA ILE A 62 -5.60 -5.57 22.19
C ILE A 62 -5.34 -6.05 23.62
N TYR A 63 -5.04 -7.34 23.77
CA TYR A 63 -4.87 -7.96 25.09
C TYR A 63 -3.39 -7.94 25.50
N MET A 64 -2.94 -6.81 26.01
CA MET A 64 -1.62 -6.65 26.62
C MET A 64 -1.79 -6.18 28.06
N GLY A 65 -0.80 -6.41 28.90
CA GLY A 65 -0.69 -6.07 30.31
C GLY A 65 -1.50 -4.88 30.84
N ASP A 66 -0.82 -3.89 31.47
CA ASP A 66 -1.49 -2.77 32.15
C ASP A 66 -2.17 -1.79 31.22
N LEU A 67 -1.56 -1.50 30.05
CA LEU A 67 -2.13 -0.65 29.01
C LEU A 67 -2.56 -1.51 27.82
N ASN A 68 -3.87 -1.74 27.69
CA ASN A 68 -4.39 -2.50 26.56
C ASN A 68 -4.23 -1.77 25.22
N GLY A 69 -4.37 -2.52 24.10
CA GLY A 69 -4.17 -1.96 22.77
C GLY A 69 -5.17 -0.88 22.39
N MET A 70 -6.42 -0.95 22.86
CA MET A 70 -7.42 0.08 22.58
C MET A 70 -7.05 1.43 23.21
N ASP A 71 -6.61 1.41 24.47
CA ASP A 71 -6.18 2.64 25.16
C ASP A 71 -4.85 3.15 24.58
N THR A 72 -3.95 2.26 24.17
CA THR A 72 -2.75 2.61 23.43
C THR A 72 -3.11 3.33 22.12
N ALA A 73 -4.05 2.80 21.35
CA ALA A 73 -4.51 3.41 20.11
C ALA A 73 -5.14 4.80 20.33
N ARG A 74 -5.97 4.97 21.38
CA ARG A 74 -6.54 6.28 21.75
C ARG A 74 -5.44 7.29 22.05
N ARG A 75 -4.40 6.92 22.81
CA ARG A 75 -3.26 7.79 23.11
C ARG A 75 -2.46 8.13 21.86
N LEU A 76 -2.22 7.17 20.96
CA LEU A 76 -1.57 7.42 19.67
C LEU A 76 -2.34 8.46 18.85
N ARG A 77 -3.67 8.36 18.78
CA ARG A 77 -4.52 9.34 18.07
C ARG A 77 -4.48 10.71 18.76
N ALA A 78 -4.47 10.77 20.09
CA ALA A 78 -4.32 12.01 20.85
C ALA A 78 -2.96 12.70 20.61
N LEU A 79 -1.89 11.94 20.40
CA LEU A 79 -0.56 12.43 19.98
C LEU A 79 -0.51 12.87 18.51
N GLY A 80 -1.61 12.73 17.77
CA GLY A 80 -1.67 13.13 16.36
C GLY A 80 -1.09 12.11 15.38
N VAL A 81 -0.80 10.88 15.81
CA VAL A 81 -0.31 9.80 14.95
C VAL A 81 -1.38 9.43 13.93
N LYS A 82 -1.07 9.59 12.64
CA LYS A 82 -1.97 9.30 11.50
C LYS A 82 -1.72 7.94 10.88
N ALA A 83 -0.68 7.23 11.30
CA ALA A 83 -0.36 5.91 10.78
C ALA A 83 -1.57 4.97 10.88
N PRO A 84 -1.83 4.14 9.86
CA PRO A 84 -2.80 3.06 9.95
C PRO A 84 -2.52 2.18 11.16
N ILE A 85 -3.56 1.84 11.92
CA ILE A 85 -3.50 0.88 13.03
C ILE A 85 -4.26 -0.37 12.62
N VAL A 86 -3.62 -1.52 12.78
CA VAL A 86 -4.19 -2.84 12.58
C VAL A 86 -4.17 -3.57 13.90
N PHE A 87 -5.35 -3.94 14.40
CA PHE A 87 -5.43 -4.78 15.58
C PHE A 87 -5.20 -6.25 15.26
N LEU A 88 -4.35 -6.90 16.05
CA LEU A 88 -4.19 -8.34 16.12
C LEU A 88 -4.68 -8.81 17.46
N THR A 89 -5.65 -9.72 17.52
CA THR A 89 -6.24 -10.11 18.80
C THR A 89 -6.85 -11.50 18.75
N ALA A 90 -6.95 -12.13 19.92
CA ALA A 90 -7.59 -13.44 20.07
C ALA A 90 -9.13 -13.39 20.08
N SER A 91 -9.76 -12.20 20.26
CA SER A 91 -11.21 -12.05 20.32
C SER A 91 -11.76 -11.04 19.33
N PRO A 92 -12.95 -11.27 18.75
CA PRO A 92 -13.64 -10.31 17.90
C PRO A 92 -14.37 -9.20 18.67
N ASP A 93 -14.39 -9.23 20.01
CA ASP A 93 -15.26 -8.39 20.85
C ASP A 93 -15.05 -6.89 20.64
N PHE A 94 -13.81 -6.46 20.36
CA PHE A 94 -13.44 -5.06 20.16
C PHE A 94 -13.57 -4.55 18.72
N ALA A 95 -14.11 -5.37 17.81
CA ALA A 95 -14.21 -4.97 16.41
C ALA A 95 -15.05 -3.68 16.20
N LEU A 96 -16.12 -3.50 16.98
CA LEU A 96 -16.94 -2.29 16.93
C LEU A 96 -16.22 -1.08 17.52
N GLU A 97 -15.54 -1.23 18.67
CA GLU A 97 -14.81 -0.16 19.33
C GLU A 97 -13.58 0.30 18.52
N SER A 98 -13.03 -0.58 17.67
CA SER A 98 -11.90 -0.24 16.81
C SER A 98 -12.21 0.90 15.82
N TYR A 99 -13.49 1.15 15.50
CA TYR A 99 -13.91 2.29 14.69
C TYR A 99 -13.67 3.64 15.38
N GLU A 100 -13.76 3.70 16.71
CA GLU A 100 -13.53 4.94 17.49
C GLU A 100 -12.11 5.48 17.34
N VAL A 101 -11.14 4.58 17.16
CA VAL A 101 -9.72 4.91 16.95
C VAL A 101 -9.30 4.93 15.48
N GLU A 102 -10.29 4.92 14.57
CA GLU A 102 -10.06 4.88 13.12
C GLU A 102 -9.09 3.74 12.73
N ALA A 103 -9.35 2.53 13.26
CA ALA A 103 -8.54 1.37 12.90
C ALA A 103 -8.66 1.07 11.41
N SER A 104 -7.54 0.78 10.78
CA SER A 104 -7.46 0.47 9.35
C SER A 104 -7.61 -1.01 9.04
N GLY A 105 -7.56 -1.86 10.08
CA GLY A 105 -7.73 -3.29 9.96
C GLY A 105 -7.88 -4.00 11.31
N TYR A 106 -8.40 -5.21 11.23
CA TYR A 106 -8.62 -6.09 12.39
C TYR A 106 -8.34 -7.53 11.93
N LEU A 107 -7.41 -8.21 12.59
CA LEU A 107 -7.03 -9.58 12.31
C LEU A 107 -7.17 -10.43 13.58
N LEU A 108 -7.76 -11.61 13.44
CA LEU A 108 -7.82 -12.57 14.52
C LEU A 108 -6.53 -13.40 14.58
N LYS A 109 -6.02 -13.65 15.79
CA LYS A 109 -4.92 -14.57 16.04
C LYS A 109 -5.40 -16.04 15.95
N PRO A 110 -4.59 -16.95 15.39
CA PRO A 110 -3.30 -16.71 14.76
C PRO A 110 -3.45 -15.97 13.44
N ALA A 111 -2.61 -14.94 13.20
CA ALA A 111 -2.70 -14.14 11.99
C ALA A 111 -2.50 -15.02 10.73
N ASP A 112 -3.53 -15.11 9.92
CA ASP A 112 -3.48 -15.82 8.65
C ASP A 112 -2.61 -15.06 7.63
N GLU A 113 -1.65 -15.75 7.00
CA GLU A 113 -0.70 -15.14 6.07
C GLU A 113 -1.41 -14.49 4.87
N GLN A 114 -2.47 -15.13 4.36
CA GLN A 114 -3.22 -14.60 3.21
C GLN A 114 -3.99 -13.33 3.59
N GLN A 115 -4.64 -13.32 4.75
CA GLN A 115 -5.35 -12.14 5.25
C GLN A 115 -4.38 -10.99 5.53
N THR A 116 -3.24 -11.26 6.16
CA THR A 116 -2.16 -10.30 6.38
C THR A 116 -1.68 -9.70 5.06
N ARG A 117 -1.45 -10.54 4.04
CA ARG A 117 -1.02 -10.11 2.71
C ARG A 117 -2.04 -9.19 2.04
N VAL A 118 -3.31 -9.55 2.03
CA VAL A 118 -4.40 -8.74 1.45
C VAL A 118 -4.50 -7.39 2.17
N LEU A 119 -4.38 -7.39 3.49
CA LEU A 119 -4.41 -6.18 4.30
C LEU A 119 -3.23 -5.25 3.97
N LEU A 120 -2.00 -5.79 3.91
CA LEU A 120 -0.80 -5.03 3.54
C LEU A 120 -0.92 -4.44 2.13
N GLN A 121 -1.39 -5.21 1.16
CA GLN A 121 -1.66 -4.71 -0.18
C GLN A 121 -2.62 -3.52 -0.17
N ARG A 122 -3.67 -3.56 0.65
CA ARG A 122 -4.63 -2.46 0.79
C ARG A 122 -4.02 -1.24 1.46
N LEU A 123 -3.29 -1.41 2.59
CA LEU A 123 -2.79 -0.31 3.40
C LEU A 123 -1.54 0.35 2.81
N LEU A 124 -0.69 -0.45 2.16
CA LEU A 124 0.58 0.01 1.58
C LEU A 124 0.48 0.32 0.08
N ARG A 125 -0.70 0.21 -0.52
CA ARG A 125 -0.94 0.47 -1.96
C ARG A 125 -0.37 1.81 -2.44
N THR A 126 -0.32 2.81 -1.59
CA THR A 126 0.15 4.15 -1.96
C THR A 126 1.64 4.19 -2.35
N ASP A 127 2.46 3.25 -1.86
CA ASP A 127 3.92 3.28 -2.07
C ASP A 127 4.48 2.10 -2.87
N LEU A 128 3.72 1.01 -3.02
CA LEU A 128 4.13 -0.15 -3.83
C LEU A 128 3.53 -0.11 -5.24
N ARG A 129 2.70 0.92 -5.55
CA ARG A 129 2.23 1.09 -6.91
C ARG A 129 3.40 1.34 -7.85
N ARG A 130 3.51 0.46 -8.82
CA ARG A 130 4.55 0.50 -9.83
C ARG A 130 4.46 1.80 -10.64
N ARG A 131 5.60 2.46 -10.82
CA ARG A 131 5.74 3.67 -11.63
C ARG A 131 6.60 3.38 -12.84
N ILE A 132 6.32 4.05 -13.94
CA ILE A 132 7.18 4.07 -15.12
C ILE A 132 7.85 5.44 -15.27
N ALA A 133 9.08 5.46 -15.79
CA ALA A 133 9.77 6.71 -16.07
C ALA A 133 9.38 7.21 -17.47
N VAL A 134 8.83 8.41 -17.55
CA VAL A 134 8.33 9.01 -18.78
C VAL A 134 9.07 10.32 -19.07
N LYS A 135 9.66 10.46 -20.26
CA LYS A 135 10.41 11.67 -20.69
C LYS A 135 9.46 12.73 -21.22
N CYS A 136 9.29 13.82 -20.49
CA CYS A 136 8.48 14.97 -20.88
C CYS A 136 9.39 16.17 -21.18
N ARG A 137 9.69 16.43 -22.44
CA ARG A 137 10.54 17.56 -22.91
C ARG A 137 11.78 17.86 -22.04
N ARG A 138 11.61 18.59 -20.91
CA ARG A 138 12.69 19.03 -20.00
C ARG A 138 12.69 18.34 -18.64
N GLN A 139 11.77 17.41 -18.37
CA GLN A 139 11.61 16.75 -17.07
C GLN A 139 11.18 15.31 -17.25
N HIS A 140 11.40 14.49 -16.21
CA HIS A 140 10.83 13.16 -16.12
C HIS A 140 9.57 13.20 -15.25
N ARG A 141 8.56 12.42 -15.62
CA ARG A 141 7.38 12.14 -14.80
C ARG A 141 7.36 10.66 -14.46
N TYR A 142 6.73 10.32 -13.35
CA TYR A 142 6.68 8.96 -12.82
C TYR A 142 5.23 8.58 -12.49
N PRO A 143 4.35 8.45 -13.53
CA PRO A 143 2.97 8.03 -13.31
C PRO A 143 2.92 6.61 -12.73
N PHE A 144 1.91 6.36 -11.90
CA PHE A 144 1.60 5.02 -11.45
C PHE A 144 0.95 4.22 -12.59
N VAL A 145 1.39 2.97 -12.77
CA VAL A 145 0.85 2.08 -13.82
C VAL A 145 -0.65 1.83 -13.61
N ASP A 146 -1.08 1.68 -12.36
CA ASP A 146 -2.49 1.46 -12.02
C ASP A 146 -3.41 2.64 -12.36
N ASP A 147 -2.87 3.86 -12.48
CA ASP A 147 -3.64 5.05 -12.82
C ASP A 147 -3.68 5.32 -14.33
N ILE A 148 -3.04 4.48 -15.14
CA ILE A 148 -3.02 4.61 -16.60
C ILE A 148 -4.24 3.92 -17.20
N LEU A 149 -5.06 4.68 -17.94
CA LEU A 149 -6.19 4.14 -18.71
C LEU A 149 -5.71 3.52 -20.02
N TYR A 150 -5.00 4.31 -20.81
CA TYR A 150 -4.45 3.88 -22.09
C TYR A 150 -3.35 4.83 -22.58
N LEU A 151 -2.57 4.35 -23.52
CA LEU A 151 -1.57 5.13 -24.22
C LEU A 151 -1.94 5.21 -25.71
N GLU A 152 -1.82 6.41 -26.27
CA GLU A 152 -2.07 6.69 -27.67
C GLU A 152 -0.82 7.27 -28.34
N SER A 153 -0.37 6.67 -29.43
CA SER A 153 0.76 7.16 -30.23
C SER A 153 0.26 7.96 -31.42
N ASP A 154 0.69 9.21 -31.52
CA ASP A 154 0.49 10.05 -32.70
C ASP A 154 1.86 10.52 -33.23
N ARG A 155 2.23 10.03 -34.42
CA ARG A 155 3.49 10.35 -35.14
C ARG A 155 4.74 10.19 -34.27
N HIS A 156 5.14 11.27 -33.56
CA HIS A 156 6.40 11.35 -32.82
C HIS A 156 6.19 11.47 -31.30
N THR A 157 4.96 11.39 -30.82
CA THR A 157 4.62 11.52 -29.42
C THR A 157 3.69 10.40 -28.97
N VAL A 158 3.76 10.08 -27.67
CA VAL A 158 2.78 9.23 -27.00
C VAL A 158 2.08 10.06 -25.94
N THR A 159 0.76 9.99 -25.93
CA THR A 159 -0.08 10.58 -24.88
C THR A 159 -0.53 9.46 -23.96
N ILE A 160 -0.23 9.60 -22.66
CA ILE A 160 -0.70 8.71 -21.60
C ILE A 160 -1.92 9.36 -20.97
N HIS A 161 -3.06 8.66 -21.01
CA HIS A 161 -4.32 9.09 -20.43
C HIS A 161 -4.48 8.47 -19.05
N MET A 162 -4.73 9.32 -18.03
CA MET A 162 -4.77 8.94 -16.62
C MET A 162 -6.20 8.87 -16.10
N LEU A 163 -6.44 8.08 -15.05
CA LEU A 163 -7.74 7.93 -14.38
C LEU A 163 -8.34 9.24 -13.85
N ASP A 164 -7.49 10.17 -13.43
CA ASP A 164 -7.90 11.51 -12.94
C ASP A 164 -8.26 12.48 -14.07
N GLY A 165 -8.27 12.01 -15.33
CA GLY A 165 -8.51 12.82 -16.53
C GLY A 165 -7.29 13.63 -17.01
N SER A 166 -6.18 13.58 -16.30
CA SER A 166 -4.94 14.24 -16.73
C SER A 166 -4.29 13.49 -17.91
N ARG A 167 -3.41 14.19 -18.62
CA ARG A 167 -2.66 13.63 -19.76
C ARG A 167 -1.19 13.93 -19.62
N ILE A 168 -0.36 12.96 -19.98
CA ILE A 168 1.11 13.11 -20.02
C ILE A 168 1.56 12.88 -21.46
N VAL A 169 2.15 13.91 -22.07
CA VAL A 169 2.70 13.80 -23.43
C VAL A 169 4.20 13.54 -23.34
N THR A 170 4.66 12.49 -24.01
CA THR A 170 6.05 12.06 -24.03
C THR A 170 6.58 11.88 -25.44
N VAL A 171 7.90 11.91 -25.57
CA VAL A 171 8.64 11.57 -26.81
C VAL A 171 9.13 10.11 -26.80
N ASP A 172 8.86 9.37 -25.75
CA ASP A 172 9.17 7.95 -25.70
C ASP A 172 8.33 7.17 -26.71
N LYS A 173 8.88 6.06 -27.22
CA LYS A 173 8.14 5.20 -28.14
C LYS A 173 7.15 4.32 -27.38
N LEU A 174 5.97 4.10 -27.97
CA LEU A 174 4.92 3.28 -27.37
C LEU A 174 5.42 1.85 -27.00
N GLY A 175 6.24 1.23 -27.84
CA GLY A 175 6.81 -0.08 -27.57
C GLY A 175 7.87 -0.09 -26.44
N GLU A 176 8.52 1.05 -26.14
CA GLU A 176 9.42 1.18 -25.00
C GLU A 176 8.63 1.32 -23.69
N LEU A 177 7.54 2.09 -23.72
CA LEU A 177 6.62 2.24 -22.59
C LEU A 177 5.91 0.91 -22.28
N GLU A 178 5.49 0.17 -23.32
CA GLU A 178 4.90 -1.18 -23.15
C GLU A 178 5.86 -2.13 -22.41
N LYS A 179 7.16 -2.14 -22.78
CA LYS A 179 8.18 -2.93 -22.09
C LYS A 179 8.43 -2.46 -20.65
N GLN A 180 8.36 -1.15 -20.40
CA GLN A 180 8.49 -0.63 -19.03
C GLN A 180 7.26 -0.94 -18.17
N ILE A 181 6.06 -0.87 -18.77
CA ILE A 181 4.82 -1.26 -18.12
C ILE A 181 4.84 -2.76 -17.79
N ASP A 182 5.26 -3.64 -18.71
CA ASP A 182 5.41 -5.09 -18.53
C ASP A 182 4.36 -5.68 -17.58
N ASP A 183 3.09 -5.46 -17.88
CA ASP A 183 1.96 -5.80 -17.05
C ASP A 183 0.89 -6.47 -17.91
N PRO A 184 0.44 -7.70 -17.59
CA PRO A 184 -0.52 -8.47 -18.38
C PRO A 184 -1.90 -7.79 -18.52
N ARG A 185 -2.19 -6.81 -17.69
CA ARG A 185 -3.41 -6.00 -17.79
C ARG A 185 -3.42 -5.07 -19.01
N PHE A 186 -2.24 -4.81 -19.60
CA PHE A 186 -2.11 -3.94 -20.76
C PHE A 186 -2.07 -4.73 -22.06
N LEU A 187 -3.03 -4.43 -22.94
CA LEU A 187 -3.15 -5.06 -24.26
C LEU A 187 -2.78 -4.07 -25.36
N ARG A 188 -1.85 -4.48 -26.24
CA ARG A 188 -1.58 -3.76 -27.49
C ARG A 188 -2.66 -4.10 -28.51
N CYS A 189 -3.76 -3.35 -28.55
CA CYS A 189 -4.90 -3.61 -29.44
C CYS A 189 -4.73 -3.01 -30.85
N HIS A 190 -3.80 -2.05 -31.02
CA HIS A 190 -3.48 -1.42 -32.32
C HIS A 190 -2.02 -0.97 -32.33
N GLN A 191 -1.46 -0.70 -33.52
CA GLN A 191 -0.09 -0.16 -33.62
C GLN A 191 0.11 1.15 -32.85
N SER A 192 -0.96 1.93 -32.64
CA SER A 192 -0.95 3.21 -31.94
C SER A 192 -1.58 3.17 -30.55
N TYR A 193 -2.15 2.06 -30.10
CA TYR A 193 -2.87 2.00 -28.83
C TYR A 193 -2.41 0.83 -27.93
N LEU A 194 -2.14 1.16 -26.67
CA LEU A 194 -1.91 0.23 -25.57
C LEU A 194 -2.93 0.53 -24.48
N VAL A 195 -3.79 -0.42 -24.13
CA VAL A 195 -4.99 -0.21 -23.30
C VAL A 195 -4.93 -1.05 -22.04
N ASN A 196 -5.26 -0.45 -20.90
CA ASN A 196 -5.44 -1.17 -19.63
C ASN A 196 -6.82 -1.84 -19.61
N MET A 197 -6.85 -3.15 -19.66
CA MET A 197 -8.08 -3.94 -19.73
C MET A 197 -8.94 -3.86 -18.45
N GLU A 198 -8.37 -3.52 -17.29
CA GLU A 198 -9.15 -3.33 -16.06
C GLU A 198 -10.12 -2.15 -16.12
N HIS A 199 -9.88 -1.20 -17.02
CA HIS A 199 -10.71 -0.01 -17.19
C HIS A 199 -11.63 -0.07 -18.42
N ILE A 200 -11.72 -1.22 -19.09
CA ILE A 200 -12.68 -1.44 -20.18
C ILE A 200 -14.01 -1.85 -19.57
N THR A 201 -15.05 -1.07 -19.83
CA THR A 201 -16.40 -1.33 -19.32
C THR A 201 -17.32 -1.94 -20.39
N ASP A 202 -17.01 -1.72 -21.66
CA ASP A 202 -17.80 -2.23 -22.78
C ASP A 202 -16.93 -2.45 -24.00
N VAL A 203 -17.22 -3.47 -24.79
CA VAL A 203 -16.56 -3.79 -26.05
C VAL A 203 -17.61 -3.94 -27.12
N GLN A 204 -17.68 -2.95 -27.97
CA GLN A 204 -18.51 -2.99 -29.20
C GLN A 204 -17.59 -3.11 -30.42
N GLU A 205 -18.10 -2.94 -31.62
CA GLU A 205 -17.26 -2.92 -32.84
C GLU A 205 -16.18 -1.85 -32.78
N ASP A 206 -16.39 -0.76 -31.97
CA ASP A 206 -15.41 0.23 -31.60
C ASP A 206 -15.18 0.23 -30.07
N PHE A 207 -13.91 0.34 -29.61
CA PHE A 207 -13.56 0.41 -28.18
C PHE A 207 -14.08 1.70 -27.57
N ILE A 208 -14.91 1.60 -26.51
CA ILE A 208 -15.32 2.73 -25.68
C ILE A 208 -14.56 2.64 -24.35
N LEU A 209 -13.66 3.59 -24.14
CA LEU A 209 -12.95 3.79 -22.85
C LEU A 209 -13.74 4.78 -22.00
N ARG A 210 -13.94 4.46 -20.74
CA ARG A 210 -14.50 5.36 -19.74
C ARG A 210 -13.45 5.87 -18.79
#